data_1a811ff5d948d24c998eca1f41ed4dd9
#
_entry.id   1a811ff5d948d24c998eca1f41ed4dd9
#
_cell.length_a   1.000
_cell.length_b   1.000
_cell.length_c   1.000
_cell.angle_alpha   90.00
_cell.angle_beta   90.00
_cell.angle_gamma   90.00
#
_symmetry.space_group_name_H-M   'P 1'
#
loop_
_entity.id
_entity.type
_entity.pdbx_description
1 polymer ?
#
loop_
_entity_poly.entity_id
_entity_poly.type
_entity_poly.pdbx_seq_one_letter_code
_entity_poly.pdbx_strand_id
1 'polypeptide(L)'
;TDYDRTFERVQPGETVSAPYSMAIRKNSYTGYYPIKYTITFRLSSEGDLHTEEGTFYVHITSKDKEDDLGDFNANDRTRARLIVESYHTVPEEIYAGDEFELILNMKNASTSVPASNILFNLESEKVSDSAVFTTESGTSSLVVDNMAPGQTTEVRARFTARAGVDQRSYAITVKEKYDSPEFKNAEESIVV
;
A
#
# COMPACT_ATOMS: atom_id res chain seq x y z
N THR A 1 -5.99 -7.41 31.99
CA THR A 1 -4.68 -6.90 31.56
C THR A 1 -4.82 -5.41 31.40
N ASP A 2 -4.10 -4.66 32.23
CA ASP A 2 -4.15 -3.21 32.22
C ASP A 2 -3.13 -2.72 31.18
N TYR A 3 -3.64 -2.08 30.13
CA TYR A 3 -2.81 -1.49 29.07
C TYR A 3 -2.59 0.01 29.26
N ASP A 4 -3.08 0.60 30.36
CA ASP A 4 -2.91 2.01 30.63
C ASP A 4 -1.51 2.31 31.17
N ARG A 5 -0.94 3.42 30.74
CA ARG A 5 0.32 3.99 31.23
C ARG A 5 0.08 5.43 31.55
N THR A 6 0.43 5.84 32.76
CA THR A 6 0.23 7.22 33.20
C THR A 6 1.57 7.89 33.43
N PHE A 7 1.69 9.11 32.96
CA PHE A 7 2.82 10.02 33.20
C PHE A 7 2.29 11.23 33.93
N GLU A 8 2.89 11.57 35.07
CA GLU A 8 2.43 12.70 35.88
C GLU A 8 2.60 14.02 35.15
N ARG A 9 3.71 14.17 34.42
CA ARG A 9 4.03 15.36 33.68
C ARG A 9 5.01 15.05 32.53
N VAL A 10 4.76 15.65 31.38
CA VAL A 10 5.65 15.61 30.20
C VAL A 10 5.95 17.06 29.82
N GLN A 11 7.22 17.43 29.73
CA GLN A 11 7.64 18.79 29.36
C GLN A 11 7.51 19.01 27.85
N PRO A 12 7.35 20.25 27.39
CA PRO A 12 7.42 20.57 25.96
C PRO A 12 8.72 20.09 25.35
N GLY A 13 8.62 19.29 24.26
CA GLY A 13 9.77 18.68 23.57
C GLY A 13 10.34 17.43 24.24
N GLU A 14 9.82 16.99 25.36
CA GLU A 14 10.21 15.76 26.03
C GLU A 14 9.61 14.54 25.32
N THR A 15 10.39 13.45 25.22
CA THR A 15 9.94 12.16 24.73
C THR A 15 9.80 11.18 25.91
N VAL A 16 8.63 10.58 26.03
CA VAL A 16 8.36 9.55 27.04
C VAL A 16 8.17 8.19 26.36
N SER A 17 8.57 7.13 27.05
CA SER A 17 8.43 5.75 26.53
C SER A 17 7.37 4.99 27.32
N ALA A 18 6.44 4.38 26.60
CA ALA A 18 5.38 3.54 27.15
C ALA A 18 5.54 2.09 26.63
N PRO A 19 6.38 1.26 27.27
CA PRO A 19 6.59 -0.11 26.82
C PRO A 19 5.38 -1.01 27.10
N TYR A 20 5.01 -1.82 26.09
CA TYR A 20 3.97 -2.83 26.19
C TYR A 20 4.50 -4.20 25.75
N SER A 21 4.07 -5.25 26.46
CA SER A 21 4.30 -6.63 26.05
C SER A 21 3.00 -7.23 25.54
N MET A 22 3.00 -7.67 24.29
CA MET A 22 1.83 -8.25 23.64
C MET A 22 2.13 -9.68 23.20
N ALA A 23 1.15 -10.57 23.37
CA ALA A 23 1.24 -11.93 22.86
C ALA A 23 0.63 -12.01 21.45
N ILE A 24 1.39 -12.54 20.51
CA ILE A 24 0.92 -12.79 19.15
C ILE A 24 0.18 -14.14 19.15
N ARG A 25 -0.97 -14.20 18.51
CA ARG A 25 -1.71 -15.45 18.33
C ARG A 25 -0.93 -16.39 17.41
N LYS A 26 -0.89 -17.67 17.75
CA LYS A 26 -0.15 -18.70 16.98
C LYS A 26 -0.60 -18.85 15.53
N ASN A 27 -1.83 -18.45 15.23
CA ASN A 27 -2.40 -18.52 13.89
C ASN A 27 -2.45 -17.16 13.18
N SER A 28 -1.63 -16.19 13.61
CA SER A 28 -1.48 -14.93 12.87
C SER A 28 -0.71 -15.16 11.59
N TYR A 29 -1.16 -14.53 10.50
CA TYR A 29 -0.46 -14.53 9.21
C TYR A 29 0.66 -13.48 9.21
N THR A 30 1.56 -13.59 8.25
CA THR A 30 2.51 -12.51 7.96
C THR A 30 1.75 -11.28 7.50
N GLY A 31 2.04 -10.11 8.06
CA GLY A 31 1.39 -8.86 7.68
C GLY A 31 1.48 -7.77 8.73
N TYR A 32 0.83 -6.64 8.46
CA TYR A 32 0.76 -5.48 9.34
C TYR A 32 -0.54 -5.48 10.13
N TYR A 33 -0.43 -5.40 11.45
CA TYR A 33 -1.56 -5.41 12.36
C TYR A 33 -1.71 -4.07 13.06
N PRO A 34 -2.91 -3.46 13.01
CA PRO A 34 -3.13 -2.16 13.62
C PRO A 34 -3.17 -2.26 15.14
N ILE A 35 -2.46 -1.34 15.78
CA ILE A 35 -2.56 -1.08 17.23
C ILE A 35 -3.15 0.31 17.38
N LYS A 36 -4.33 0.40 17.95
CA LYS A 36 -4.98 1.67 18.27
C LYS A 36 -4.53 2.13 19.65
N TYR A 37 -4.29 3.42 19.78
CA TYR A 37 -3.99 4.04 21.05
C TYR A 37 -4.82 5.31 21.26
N THR A 38 -5.05 5.63 22.50
CA THR A 38 -5.72 6.85 22.95
C THR A 38 -4.82 7.53 23.96
N ILE A 39 -4.51 8.81 23.74
CA ILE A 39 -3.76 9.64 24.67
C ILE A 39 -4.72 10.64 25.27
N THR A 40 -4.81 10.65 26.60
CA THR A 40 -5.64 11.60 27.34
C THR A 40 -4.72 12.48 28.19
N PHE A 41 -4.80 13.78 28.06
CA PHE A 41 -3.90 14.71 28.73
C PHE A 41 -4.59 16.02 29.10
N ARG A 42 -3.95 16.79 29.99
CA ARG A 42 -4.32 18.16 30.34
C ARG A 42 -3.13 19.08 30.10
N LEU A 43 -3.37 20.28 29.62
CA LEU A 43 -2.32 21.30 29.40
C LEU A 43 -1.92 22.00 30.71
N SER A 44 -2.79 21.97 31.72
CA SER A 44 -2.54 22.48 33.09
C SER A 44 -3.28 21.61 34.09
N SER A 45 -2.92 21.72 35.38
CA SER A 45 -3.55 20.92 36.44
C SER A 45 -5.06 21.11 36.56
N GLU A 46 -5.57 22.29 36.19
CA GLU A 46 -7.00 22.65 36.24
C GLU A 46 -7.62 22.76 34.84
N GLY A 47 -6.85 22.45 33.79
CA GLY A 47 -7.28 22.55 32.40
C GLY A 47 -8.24 21.41 31.99
N ASP A 48 -8.91 21.62 30.89
CA ASP A 48 -9.79 20.62 30.29
C ASP A 48 -9.03 19.36 29.86
N LEU A 49 -9.73 18.24 29.86
CA LEU A 49 -9.21 16.97 29.39
C LEU A 49 -9.25 16.93 27.87
N HIS A 50 -8.12 16.71 27.26
CA HIS A 50 -7.96 16.49 25.83
C HIS A 50 -7.75 15.01 25.55
N THR A 51 -8.28 14.54 24.44
CA THR A 51 -8.12 13.16 23.99
C THR A 51 -7.68 13.14 22.54
N GLU A 52 -6.59 12.43 22.26
CA GLU A 52 -6.06 12.16 20.94
C GLU A 52 -6.02 10.67 20.69
N GLU A 53 -6.45 10.25 19.49
CA GLU A 53 -6.45 8.86 19.09
C GLU A 53 -5.54 8.68 17.88
N GLY A 54 -4.84 7.56 17.85
CA GLY A 54 -4.01 7.22 16.72
C GLY A 54 -3.92 5.71 16.51
N THR A 55 -3.31 5.35 15.40
CA THR A 55 -3.06 3.96 15.03
C THR A 55 -1.66 3.83 14.50
N PHE A 56 -0.91 2.84 14.96
CA PHE A 56 0.34 2.41 14.35
C PHE A 56 0.24 0.92 14.00
N TYR A 57 1.15 0.46 13.15
CA TYR A 57 1.10 -0.91 12.64
C TYR A 57 2.34 -1.68 13.06
N VAL A 58 2.12 -2.92 13.50
CA VAL A 58 3.19 -3.86 13.84
C VAL A 58 3.26 -4.94 12.78
N HIS A 59 4.43 -5.11 12.18
CA HIS A 59 4.66 -6.20 11.24
C HIS A 59 4.88 -7.50 12.00
N ILE A 60 4.13 -8.55 11.64
CA ILE A 60 4.27 -9.90 12.18
C ILE A 60 4.69 -10.81 11.03
N THR A 61 5.73 -11.62 11.27
CA THR A 61 6.15 -12.67 10.35
C THR A 61 5.73 -14.02 10.92
N SER A 62 4.89 -14.76 10.20
CA SER A 62 4.51 -16.14 10.56
C SER A 62 5.55 -17.12 10.00
N LYS A 63 5.96 -18.10 10.83
CA LYS A 63 6.93 -19.13 10.43
C LYS A 63 6.27 -20.43 9.96
N ASP A 64 4.99 -20.63 10.28
CA ASP A 64 4.36 -21.96 10.28
C ASP A 64 3.11 -22.05 9.38
N LYS A 65 2.87 -21.10 8.46
CA LYS A 65 1.74 -21.18 7.55
C LYS A 65 2.20 -21.36 6.12
N GLU A 66 1.88 -22.50 5.56
CA GLU A 66 1.83 -22.70 4.11
C GLU A 66 0.88 -21.67 3.48
N ASP A 67 1.19 -21.25 2.27
CA ASP A 67 0.39 -20.31 1.50
C ASP A 67 -1.03 -20.87 1.34
N ASP A 68 -1.94 -20.40 2.16
CA ASP A 68 -3.36 -20.68 1.98
C ASP A 68 -3.85 -19.71 0.90
N LEU A 69 -4.03 -20.26 -0.30
CA LEU A 69 -4.65 -19.57 -1.43
C LEU A 69 -6.14 -19.42 -1.11
N GLY A 70 -6.49 -18.37 -0.37
CA GLY A 70 -7.88 -18.08 -0.07
C GLY A 70 -8.69 -17.84 -1.35
N ASP A 71 -9.98 -18.20 -1.31
CA ASP A 71 -10.91 -17.95 -2.40
C ASP A 71 -11.04 -16.45 -2.65
N PHE A 72 -10.79 -16.03 -3.90
CA PHE A 72 -10.88 -14.62 -4.29
C PHE A 72 -12.35 -14.18 -4.33
N ASN A 73 -12.71 -13.26 -3.42
CA ASN A 73 -13.98 -12.55 -3.46
C ASN A 73 -13.71 -11.04 -3.47
N ALA A 74 -14.01 -10.37 -4.58
CA ALA A 74 -13.80 -8.92 -4.75
C ALA A 74 -14.55 -8.06 -3.71
N ASN A 75 -15.56 -8.60 -3.05
CA ASN A 75 -16.33 -7.93 -2.00
C ASN A 75 -15.83 -8.24 -0.58
N ASP A 76 -14.77 -9.02 -0.45
CA ASP A 76 -14.27 -9.41 0.86
C ASP A 76 -13.62 -8.22 1.58
N ARG A 77 -14.17 -7.87 2.73
CA ARG A 77 -13.70 -6.76 3.56
C ARG A 77 -12.51 -7.13 4.43
N THR A 78 -12.11 -8.39 4.45
CA THR A 78 -10.94 -8.88 5.18
C THR A 78 -9.66 -8.80 4.33
N ARG A 79 -9.78 -8.37 3.08
CA ARG A 79 -8.68 -8.16 2.14
C ARG A 79 -8.29 -6.68 2.04
N ALA A 80 -7.02 -6.44 1.80
CA ALA A 80 -6.57 -5.13 1.36
C ALA A 80 -7.19 -4.81 0.00
N ARG A 81 -7.34 -3.54 -0.30
CA ARG A 81 -7.83 -3.06 -1.60
C ARG A 81 -6.86 -2.02 -2.11
N LEU A 82 -6.05 -2.42 -3.07
CA LEU A 82 -5.13 -1.51 -3.74
C LEU A 82 -5.86 -0.81 -4.89
N ILE A 83 -5.61 0.47 -5.08
CA ILE A 83 -6.18 1.27 -6.16
C ILE A 83 -5.13 2.24 -6.69
N VAL A 84 -5.27 2.64 -7.94
CA VAL A 84 -4.56 3.82 -8.48
C VAL A 84 -5.35 5.05 -8.06
N GLU A 85 -4.83 5.83 -7.11
CA GLU A 85 -5.47 7.06 -6.64
C GLU A 85 -5.32 8.18 -7.66
N SER A 86 -4.15 8.27 -8.28
CA SER A 86 -3.86 9.20 -9.38
C SER A 86 -2.65 8.71 -10.17
N TYR A 87 -2.50 9.23 -11.38
CA TYR A 87 -1.30 9.02 -12.19
C TYR A 87 -0.99 10.26 -13.02
N HIS A 88 0.26 10.37 -13.44
CA HIS A 88 0.72 11.34 -14.42
C HIS A 88 1.98 10.83 -15.11
N THR A 89 2.34 11.48 -16.22
CA THR A 89 3.53 11.16 -16.98
C THR A 89 4.50 12.33 -17.01
N VAL A 90 5.79 12.02 -17.14
CA VAL A 90 6.86 13.02 -17.31
C VAL A 90 7.67 12.63 -18.53
N PRO A 91 7.63 13.42 -19.63
CA PRO A 91 6.83 14.64 -19.83
C PRO A 91 5.31 14.36 -19.85
N GLU A 92 4.50 15.41 -19.70
CA GLU A 92 3.03 15.32 -19.74
C GLU A 92 2.53 14.98 -21.15
N GLU A 93 3.14 15.58 -22.18
CA GLU A 93 2.89 15.26 -23.58
C GLU A 93 3.92 14.24 -24.08
N ILE A 94 3.45 13.12 -24.64
CA ILE A 94 4.28 12.02 -25.12
C ILE A 94 4.08 11.88 -26.61
N TYR A 95 5.17 11.93 -27.36
CA TYR A 95 5.16 11.69 -28.81
C TYR A 95 5.65 10.28 -29.13
N ALA A 96 5.26 9.80 -30.30
CA ALA A 96 5.69 8.49 -30.78
C ALA A 96 7.22 8.42 -30.90
N GLY A 97 7.84 7.48 -30.21
CA GLY A 97 9.30 7.33 -30.12
C GLY A 97 9.92 7.94 -28.87
N ASP A 98 9.16 8.71 -28.09
CA ASP A 98 9.66 9.33 -26.87
C ASP A 98 9.75 8.33 -25.70
N GLU A 99 10.70 8.60 -24.84
CA GLU A 99 10.77 8.00 -23.50
C GLU A 99 10.00 8.85 -22.51
N PHE A 100 9.28 8.20 -21.60
CA PHE A 100 8.57 8.87 -20.52
C PHE A 100 8.59 8.05 -19.23
N GLU A 101 8.39 8.73 -18.13
CA GLU A 101 8.19 8.11 -16.83
C GLU A 101 6.70 8.15 -16.48
N LEU A 102 6.10 6.99 -16.21
CA LEU A 102 4.77 6.87 -15.62
C LEU A 102 4.91 6.86 -14.11
N ILE A 103 4.23 7.76 -13.45
CA ILE A 103 4.19 7.91 -12.00
C ILE A 103 2.78 7.56 -11.54
N LEU A 104 2.68 6.51 -10.73
CA LEU A 104 1.42 6.03 -10.15
C LEU A 104 1.41 6.27 -8.64
N ASN A 105 0.38 6.91 -8.14
CA ASN A 105 0.08 6.99 -6.72
C ASN A 105 -0.86 5.82 -6.34
N MET A 106 -0.27 4.75 -5.85
CA MET A 106 -0.98 3.56 -5.41
C MET A 106 -1.46 3.75 -3.98
N LYS A 107 -2.72 3.41 -3.70
CA LYS A 107 -3.31 3.55 -2.36
C LYS A 107 -3.92 2.25 -1.90
N ASN A 108 -3.66 1.88 -0.65
CA ASN A 108 -4.46 0.86 0.02
C ASN A 108 -5.75 1.52 0.56
N ALA A 109 -6.84 1.38 -0.19
CA ALA A 109 -8.14 1.97 0.16
C ALA A 109 -8.87 1.22 1.30
N SER A 110 -8.32 0.12 1.81
CA SER A 110 -8.85 -0.53 2.99
C SER A 110 -8.68 0.37 4.22
N THR A 111 -9.67 0.35 5.11
CA THR A 111 -9.63 1.11 6.37
C THR A 111 -8.95 0.35 7.52
N SER A 112 -8.74 -0.96 7.38
CA SER A 112 -8.27 -1.81 8.48
C SER A 112 -7.34 -2.95 8.05
N VAL A 113 -7.24 -3.24 6.75
CA VAL A 113 -6.49 -4.40 6.25
C VAL A 113 -5.24 -3.95 5.51
N PRO A 114 -4.04 -4.29 5.99
CA PRO A 114 -2.78 -3.99 5.30
C PRO A 114 -2.54 -4.93 4.13
N ALA A 115 -1.72 -4.47 3.17
CA ALA A 115 -1.15 -5.29 2.12
C ALA A 115 0.35 -5.47 2.33
N SER A 116 0.90 -6.63 1.94
CA SER A 116 2.33 -6.94 1.98
C SER A 116 2.74 -7.76 0.76
N ASN A 117 4.04 -7.85 0.50
CA ASN A 117 4.60 -8.55 -0.67
C ASN A 117 3.93 -8.12 -1.98
N ILE A 118 3.80 -6.81 -2.17
CA ILE A 118 3.03 -6.25 -3.27
C ILE A 118 3.88 -6.22 -4.52
N LEU A 119 3.36 -6.80 -5.60
CA LEU A 119 3.95 -6.77 -6.93
C LEU A 119 2.97 -6.09 -7.88
N PHE A 120 3.39 -5.01 -8.52
CA PHE A 120 2.68 -4.38 -9.62
C PHE A 120 3.34 -4.75 -10.93
N ASN A 121 2.61 -5.39 -11.83
CA ASN A 121 3.03 -5.64 -13.20
C ASN A 121 2.27 -4.71 -14.14
N LEU A 122 2.98 -3.92 -14.92
CA LEU A 122 2.41 -2.98 -15.86
C LEU A 122 2.40 -3.59 -17.26
N GLU A 123 1.22 -3.72 -17.86
CA GLU A 123 1.04 -4.24 -19.20
C GLU A 123 0.49 -3.17 -20.12
N SER A 124 1.20 -2.87 -21.19
CA SER A 124 0.76 -1.93 -22.22
C SER A 124 -0.31 -2.55 -23.12
N GLU A 125 -1.26 -1.73 -23.54
CA GLU A 125 -2.14 -2.05 -24.66
C GLU A 125 -1.31 -2.50 -25.88
N LYS A 126 -1.86 -3.44 -26.66
CA LYS A 126 -1.24 -3.92 -27.90
C LYS A 126 -2.00 -3.45 -29.12
N VAL A 127 -1.26 -3.04 -30.13
CA VAL A 127 -1.77 -2.74 -31.46
C VAL A 127 -1.02 -3.63 -32.45
N SER A 128 -1.75 -4.43 -33.23
CA SER A 128 -1.18 -5.43 -34.14
C SER A 128 -0.17 -6.35 -33.42
N ASP A 129 -0.59 -6.94 -32.29
CA ASP A 129 0.17 -7.87 -31.44
C ASP A 129 1.44 -7.31 -30.80
N SER A 130 1.71 -6.03 -30.97
CA SER A 130 2.88 -5.37 -30.38
C SER A 130 2.47 -4.33 -29.34
N ALA A 131 3.16 -4.32 -28.20
CA ALA A 131 2.94 -3.36 -27.13
C ALA A 131 3.14 -1.93 -27.64
N VAL A 132 2.28 -1.00 -27.22
CA VAL A 132 2.39 0.43 -27.55
C VAL A 132 3.50 1.07 -26.72
N PHE A 133 3.63 0.68 -25.46
CA PHE A 133 4.68 1.13 -24.56
C PHE A 133 5.59 -0.03 -24.21
N THR A 134 6.89 0.16 -24.32
CA THR A 134 7.91 -0.85 -24.01
C THR A 134 8.81 -0.34 -22.91
N THR A 135 9.32 -1.22 -22.07
CA THR A 135 10.29 -0.87 -21.02
C THR A 135 11.71 -1.16 -21.47
N GLU A 136 12.64 -0.29 -21.12
CA GLU A 136 14.08 -0.47 -21.44
C GLU A 136 14.66 -1.77 -20.87
N SER A 137 14.26 -2.12 -19.67
CA SER A 137 14.74 -3.31 -18.95
C SER A 137 14.00 -4.60 -19.29
N GLY A 138 12.97 -4.53 -20.16
CA GLY A 138 12.10 -5.67 -20.45
C GLY A 138 11.21 -6.12 -19.29
N THR A 139 11.30 -5.48 -18.13
CA THR A 139 10.46 -5.76 -16.97
C THR A 139 9.68 -4.52 -16.57
N SER A 140 8.39 -4.68 -16.42
CA SER A 140 7.46 -3.63 -15.93
C SER A 140 6.97 -3.96 -14.52
N SER A 141 7.76 -4.70 -13.75
CA SER A 141 7.39 -5.15 -12.41
C SER A 141 7.96 -4.22 -11.35
N LEU A 142 7.11 -3.74 -10.47
CA LEU A 142 7.43 -2.85 -9.35
C LEU A 142 7.06 -3.54 -8.04
N VAL A 143 7.95 -3.51 -7.07
CA VAL A 143 7.75 -4.19 -5.78
C VAL A 143 7.61 -3.14 -4.67
N VAL A 144 6.61 -3.34 -3.82
CA VAL A 144 6.42 -2.57 -2.58
C VAL A 144 6.26 -3.56 -1.44
N ASP A 145 7.10 -3.47 -0.43
CA ASP A 145 7.12 -4.45 0.66
C ASP A 145 5.81 -4.49 1.44
N ASN A 146 5.21 -3.32 1.67
CA ASN A 146 3.97 -3.20 2.43
C ASN A 146 3.27 -1.87 2.20
N MET A 147 1.95 -1.87 2.40
CA MET A 147 1.11 -0.67 2.46
C MET A 147 0.11 -0.82 3.61
N ALA A 148 0.22 0.06 4.60
CA ALA A 148 -0.75 0.17 5.69
C ALA A 148 -2.14 0.60 5.15
N PRO A 149 -3.23 0.32 5.88
CA PRO A 149 -4.55 0.84 5.52
C PRO A 149 -4.55 2.36 5.35
N GLY A 150 -5.11 2.84 4.25
CA GLY A 150 -5.14 4.27 3.88
C GLY A 150 -3.82 4.83 3.35
N GLN A 151 -2.74 4.06 3.35
CA GLN A 151 -1.44 4.54 2.87
C GLN A 151 -1.43 4.70 1.36
N THR A 152 -0.83 5.81 0.89
CA THR A 152 -0.48 6.02 -0.52
C THR A 152 1.04 5.86 -0.68
N THR A 153 1.45 5.21 -1.75
CA THR A 153 2.85 4.98 -2.11
C THR A 153 3.02 5.30 -3.59
N GLU A 154 4.02 6.11 -3.91
CA GLU A 154 4.37 6.43 -5.29
C GLU A 154 5.25 5.31 -5.86
N VAL A 155 4.90 4.84 -7.06
CA VAL A 155 5.70 3.91 -7.85
C VAL A 155 5.92 4.49 -9.25
N ARG A 156 7.08 4.20 -9.84
CA ARG A 156 7.53 4.80 -11.11
C ARG A 156 7.99 3.73 -12.08
N ALA A 157 7.63 3.90 -13.34
CA ALA A 157 8.07 3.03 -14.42
C ALA A 157 8.46 3.86 -15.66
N ARG A 158 9.55 3.47 -16.31
CA ARG A 158 9.99 4.11 -17.55
C ARG A 158 9.55 3.30 -18.75
N PHE A 159 9.01 4.00 -19.73
CA PHE A 159 8.52 3.45 -20.97
C PHE A 159 9.05 4.24 -22.16
N THR A 160 9.12 3.56 -23.29
CA THR A 160 9.28 4.17 -24.62
C THR A 160 8.00 3.99 -25.41
N ALA A 161 7.44 5.07 -25.93
CA ALA A 161 6.28 5.03 -26.81
C ALA A 161 6.70 4.51 -28.19
N ARG A 162 6.00 3.50 -28.71
CA ARG A 162 6.30 2.94 -30.03
C ARG A 162 6.05 3.96 -31.13
N ALA A 163 6.98 4.10 -32.06
CA ALA A 163 6.79 4.89 -33.26
C ALA A 163 5.73 4.26 -34.19
N GLY A 164 5.01 5.09 -34.93
CA GLY A 164 4.04 4.66 -35.94
C GLY A 164 2.70 4.15 -35.39
N VAL A 165 2.37 4.47 -34.15
CA VAL A 165 1.02 4.29 -33.60
C VAL A 165 0.18 5.54 -33.82
N ASP A 166 -1.14 5.37 -33.92
CA ASP A 166 -2.08 6.48 -34.11
C ASP A 166 -2.12 7.38 -32.87
N GLN A 167 -2.41 8.67 -33.08
CA GLN A 167 -2.59 9.63 -32.00
C GLN A 167 -3.93 9.40 -31.30
N ARG A 168 -3.92 8.74 -30.15
CA ARG A 168 -5.05 8.51 -29.27
C ARG A 168 -4.59 8.11 -27.86
N SER A 169 -5.52 8.00 -26.95
CA SER A 169 -5.23 7.40 -25.64
C SER A 169 -4.99 5.90 -25.77
N TYR A 170 -4.02 5.41 -25.02
CA TYR A 170 -3.67 3.99 -24.91
C TYR A 170 -3.63 3.59 -23.45
N ALA A 171 -4.13 2.41 -23.14
CA ALA A 171 -4.25 1.92 -21.80
C ALA A 171 -2.97 1.22 -21.30
N ILE A 172 -2.69 1.38 -20.02
CA ILE A 172 -1.76 0.53 -19.26
C ILE A 172 -2.58 -0.22 -18.21
N THR A 173 -2.46 -1.54 -18.19
CA THR A 173 -3.08 -2.37 -17.17
C THR A 173 -2.08 -2.60 -16.04
N VAL A 174 -2.46 -2.23 -14.83
CA VAL A 174 -1.73 -2.50 -13.60
C VAL A 174 -2.28 -3.80 -13.02
N LYS A 175 -1.52 -4.88 -13.13
CA LYS A 175 -1.84 -6.15 -12.48
C LYS A 175 -1.18 -6.17 -11.12
N GLU A 176 -1.96 -6.43 -10.12
CA GLU A 176 -1.57 -6.41 -8.72
C GLU A 176 -1.56 -7.81 -8.15
N LYS A 177 -0.48 -8.15 -7.46
CA LYS A 177 -0.38 -9.37 -6.66
C LYS A 177 0.13 -9.01 -5.28
N TYR A 178 -0.60 -9.41 -4.25
CA TYR A 178 -0.27 -9.04 -2.87
C TYR A 178 -0.81 -10.04 -1.85
N ASP A 179 -0.31 -9.93 -0.64
CA ASP A 179 -0.78 -10.64 0.54
C ASP A 179 -1.60 -9.72 1.44
N SER A 180 -2.65 -10.25 2.03
CA SER A 180 -3.38 -9.68 3.17
C SER A 180 -3.29 -10.64 4.35
N PRO A 181 -3.66 -10.24 5.59
CA PRO A 181 -3.58 -11.10 6.77
C PRO A 181 -4.28 -12.46 6.64
N GLU A 182 -5.40 -12.50 5.92
CA GLU A 182 -6.21 -13.72 5.73
C GLU A 182 -6.09 -14.31 4.31
N PHE A 183 -5.46 -13.61 3.37
CA PHE A 183 -5.34 -14.02 1.98
C PHE A 183 -3.91 -13.93 1.49
N LYS A 184 -3.50 -14.94 0.76
CA LYS A 184 -2.21 -14.99 0.08
C LYS A 184 -2.39 -14.91 -1.43
N ASN A 185 -1.42 -14.28 -2.09
CA ASN A 185 -1.41 -14.16 -3.54
C ASN A 185 -2.73 -13.62 -4.14
N ALA A 186 -3.35 -12.64 -3.48
CA ALA A 186 -4.47 -11.93 -4.06
C ALA A 186 -4.06 -11.25 -5.36
N GLU A 187 -4.88 -11.38 -6.41
CA GLU A 187 -4.60 -10.78 -7.73
C GLU A 187 -5.75 -9.89 -8.14
N GLU A 188 -5.44 -8.68 -8.59
CA GLU A 188 -6.40 -7.72 -9.12
C GLU A 188 -5.80 -7.01 -10.35
N SER A 189 -6.64 -6.32 -11.13
CA SER A 189 -6.19 -5.57 -12.30
C SER A 189 -6.94 -4.25 -12.41
N ILE A 190 -6.21 -3.18 -12.66
CA ILE A 190 -6.71 -1.82 -12.86
C ILE A 190 -6.22 -1.32 -14.21
N VAL A 191 -7.08 -0.64 -14.94
CA VAL A 191 -6.73 -0.01 -16.24
C VAL A 191 -6.62 1.49 -16.04
N VAL A 192 -5.50 2.07 -16.45
CA VAL A 192 -5.21 3.51 -16.44
C VAL A 192 -4.90 4.03 -17.82
#